data_5a8c78739b5ffcc8a554fbc6cd768e3b
#
_entry.id   5a8c78739b5ffcc8a554fbc6cd768e3b
#
_cell.length_a   1.000
_cell.length_b   1.000
_cell.length_c   1.000
_cell.angle_alpha   90.00
_cell.angle_beta   90.00
_cell.angle_gamma   90.00
#
_symmetry.space_group_name_H-M   'P 1'
#
loop_
_entity.id
_entity.type
_entity.pdbx_description
1 polymer ?
#
loop_
_entity_poly.entity_id
_entity_poly.type
_entity_poly.pdbx_seq_one_letter_code
_entity_poly.pdbx_strand_id
1 'polypeptide(L)'
;GRNLNQRDTIAVRRMIDGYLKLMYPNGEFTKEELEEIIQIALEMRRRVKEQLKKLGGMEFYDVNFSYIDLEDMSEHYVSVPEQGGGKLIPDGMCNPGQVYTVSRGKSGMIGVFRLESQMLPGNGKIERTGLGSDSKCKEAVNTAFNYLKANGNRISGSISTSTKDYIINYQDLQGIGMTDKLALPTLIALCSIALGKPVVSNLAVLGDITISGTMIKVDELANTLQVCLDSGAKKVLIPSTSFVDFASVPADLMSAFQLIPYQSAED
;
A
#
# COMPACT_ATOMS: atom_id res chain seq x y z
N GLY A 1 20.08 3.02 31.64
CA GLY A 1 19.42 2.50 30.45
C GLY A 1 18.83 3.64 29.64
N ARG A 2 19.30 3.86 28.39
CA ARG A 2 18.63 4.83 27.49
C ARG A 2 17.28 4.21 27.11
N ASN A 3 16.20 4.89 27.40
CA ASN A 3 14.87 4.49 26.96
C ASN A 3 14.83 4.53 25.42
N LEU A 4 14.81 3.35 24.81
CA LEU A 4 14.48 3.18 23.41
C LEU A 4 13.00 3.55 23.24
N ASN A 5 12.65 4.23 22.16
CA ASN A 5 11.26 4.38 21.83
C ASN A 5 10.66 3.00 21.45
N GLN A 6 9.36 2.88 21.45
CA GLN A 6 8.69 1.60 21.20
C GLN A 6 9.06 0.98 19.86
N ARG A 7 9.25 1.80 18.81
CA ARG A 7 9.65 1.36 17.47
C ARG A 7 11.05 0.77 17.45
N ASP A 8 12.01 1.46 18.07
CA ASP A 8 13.38 0.95 18.18
C ASP A 8 13.46 -0.33 18.97
N THR A 9 12.65 -0.45 20.02
CA THR A 9 12.55 -1.67 20.83
C THR A 9 12.06 -2.85 19.98
N ILE A 10 11.01 -2.67 19.18
CA ILE A 10 10.49 -3.70 18.28
C ILE A 10 11.53 -4.10 17.24
N ALA A 11 12.17 -3.13 16.58
CA ALA A 11 13.18 -3.38 15.57
C ALA A 11 14.38 -4.18 16.13
N VAL A 12 14.91 -3.74 17.27
CA VAL A 12 16.03 -4.42 17.94
C VAL A 12 15.65 -5.84 18.36
N ARG A 13 14.46 -6.03 18.91
CA ARG A 13 13.97 -7.35 19.32
C ARG A 13 13.89 -8.31 18.13
N ARG A 14 13.38 -7.88 17.00
CA ARG A 14 13.30 -8.69 15.77
C ARG A 14 14.69 -9.07 15.24
N MET A 15 15.64 -8.11 15.23
CA MET A 15 17.02 -8.40 14.85
C MET A 15 17.63 -9.47 15.74
N ILE A 16 17.38 -9.41 17.05
CA ILE A 16 17.88 -10.39 18.02
C ILE A 16 17.23 -11.75 17.76
N ASP A 17 15.92 -11.81 17.64
CA ASP A 17 15.17 -13.05 17.40
C ASP A 17 15.61 -13.72 16.09
N GLY A 18 15.77 -12.97 15.01
CA GLY A 18 16.26 -13.48 13.73
C GLY A 18 17.69 -14.01 13.82
N TYR A 19 18.58 -13.29 14.50
CA TYR A 19 19.95 -13.72 14.67
C TYR A 19 20.06 -14.98 15.54
N LEU A 20 19.28 -15.05 16.62
CA LEU A 20 19.25 -16.23 17.50
C LEU A 20 18.75 -17.47 16.74
N LYS A 21 17.69 -17.36 15.97
CA LYS A 21 17.20 -18.48 15.15
C LYS A 21 18.24 -18.97 14.14
N LEU A 22 19.00 -18.05 13.53
CA LEU A 22 20.02 -18.38 12.56
C LEU A 22 21.25 -19.06 13.18
N MET A 23 21.75 -18.51 14.28
CA MET A 23 22.99 -18.95 14.89
C MET A 23 22.81 -20.11 15.88
N TYR A 24 21.62 -20.20 16.47
CA TYR A 24 21.29 -21.19 17.51
C TYR A 24 19.98 -21.90 17.17
N PRO A 25 19.93 -22.69 16.09
CA PRO A 25 18.68 -23.31 15.62
C PRO A 25 18.06 -24.28 16.65
N ASN A 26 18.88 -24.81 17.58
CA ASN A 26 18.41 -25.68 18.67
C ASN A 26 17.97 -24.89 19.92
N GLY A 27 18.03 -23.56 19.89
CA GLY A 27 17.65 -22.72 21.03
C GLY A 27 18.61 -22.73 22.21
N GLU A 28 19.80 -23.33 22.09
CA GLU A 28 20.78 -23.40 23.13
C GLU A 28 21.81 -22.27 23.00
N PHE A 29 21.66 -21.23 23.81
CA PHE A 29 22.61 -20.13 23.94
C PHE A 29 22.75 -19.70 25.40
N THR A 30 23.93 -19.15 25.75
CA THR A 30 24.20 -18.66 27.09
C THR A 30 23.63 -17.23 27.29
N LYS A 31 23.56 -16.81 28.54
CA LYS A 31 23.13 -15.44 28.87
C LYS A 31 24.14 -14.41 28.32
N GLU A 32 25.42 -14.74 28.38
CA GLU A 32 26.52 -13.89 27.90
C GLU A 32 26.42 -13.70 26.38
N GLU A 33 26.17 -14.77 25.63
CA GLU A 33 25.95 -14.73 24.17
C GLU A 33 24.74 -13.89 23.82
N LEU A 34 23.63 -13.99 24.56
CA LEU A 34 22.47 -13.16 24.36
C LEU A 34 22.75 -11.68 24.63
N GLU A 35 23.49 -11.37 25.71
CA GLU A 35 23.86 -10.00 26.03
C GLU A 35 24.74 -9.37 24.93
N GLU A 36 25.66 -10.12 24.36
CA GLU A 36 26.51 -9.69 23.25
C GLU A 36 25.67 -9.39 22.00
N ILE A 37 24.76 -10.30 21.64
CA ILE A 37 23.84 -10.11 20.49
C ILE A 37 22.98 -8.86 20.68
N ILE A 38 22.48 -8.62 21.88
CA ILE A 38 21.71 -7.42 22.21
C ILE A 38 22.54 -6.16 21.98
N GLN A 39 23.79 -6.13 22.41
CA GLN A 39 24.68 -4.97 22.21
C GLN A 39 24.98 -4.74 20.74
N ILE A 40 25.22 -5.79 19.95
CA ILE A 40 25.43 -5.70 18.51
C ILE A 40 24.20 -5.13 17.82
N ALA A 41 23.01 -5.63 18.13
CA ALA A 41 21.77 -5.16 17.54
C ALA A 41 21.49 -3.67 17.87
N LEU A 42 21.74 -3.25 19.09
CA LEU A 42 21.60 -1.85 19.52
C LEU A 42 22.57 -0.93 18.77
N GLU A 43 23.83 -1.34 18.63
CA GLU A 43 24.84 -0.57 17.92
C GLU A 43 24.54 -0.49 16.42
N MET A 44 24.11 -1.59 15.79
CA MET A 44 23.69 -1.58 14.38
C MET A 44 22.51 -0.62 14.16
N ARG A 45 21.51 -0.65 15.05
CA ARG A 45 20.37 0.27 14.96
C ARG A 45 20.82 1.72 15.07
N ARG A 46 21.73 2.03 15.97
CA ARG A 46 22.29 3.36 16.14
C ARG A 46 23.01 3.83 14.87
N ARG A 47 23.85 2.98 14.28
CA ARG A 47 24.61 3.30 13.05
C ARG A 47 23.68 3.53 11.86
N VAL A 48 22.66 2.69 11.69
CA VAL A 48 21.66 2.87 10.63
C VAL A 48 20.96 4.23 10.79
N LYS A 49 20.52 4.60 11.99
CA LYS A 49 19.91 5.91 12.24
C LYS A 49 20.84 7.07 11.92
N GLU A 50 22.11 6.97 12.30
CA GLU A 50 23.11 8.01 11.99
C GLU A 50 23.36 8.18 10.49
N GLN A 51 23.45 7.05 9.76
CA GLN A 51 23.61 7.09 8.30
C GLN A 51 22.39 7.69 7.60
N LEU A 52 21.20 7.27 8.00
CA LEU A 52 19.96 7.82 7.47
C LEU A 52 19.83 9.33 7.72
N LYS A 53 20.25 9.80 8.89
CA LYS A 53 20.29 11.23 9.23
C LYS A 53 21.28 12.01 8.36
N LYS A 54 22.40 11.39 7.98
CA LYS A 54 23.41 12.01 7.08
C LYS A 54 22.94 12.08 5.63
N LEU A 55 22.09 11.16 5.20
CA LEU A 55 21.63 11.05 3.81
C LEU A 55 20.49 12.01 3.42
N GLY A 56 20.14 12.98 4.26
CA GLY A 56 19.24 14.04 3.82
C GLY A 56 18.20 14.51 4.81
N GLY A 57 18.37 14.25 6.10
CA GLY A 57 17.44 14.76 7.12
C GLY A 57 16.03 14.18 6.99
N MET A 58 15.83 13.14 6.20
CA MET A 58 14.61 12.36 6.21
C MET A 58 14.55 11.63 7.54
N GLU A 59 13.68 12.11 8.41
CA GLU A 59 13.27 11.35 9.56
C GLU A 59 12.47 10.17 9.02
N PHE A 60 13.14 9.01 8.88
CA PHE A 60 12.49 7.76 8.55
C PHE A 60 11.63 7.32 9.74
N TYR A 61 10.48 7.98 9.91
CA TYR A 61 9.50 7.60 10.92
C TYR A 61 8.78 6.31 10.54
N ASP A 62 8.81 5.94 9.25
CA ASP A 62 8.00 4.87 8.69
C ASP A 62 8.83 3.90 7.85
N VAL A 63 9.87 3.32 8.47
CA VAL A 63 10.50 2.17 7.88
C VAL A 63 9.55 0.98 8.07
N ASN A 64 8.93 0.53 6.99
CA ASN A 64 8.31 -0.79 6.97
C ASN A 64 9.43 -1.81 7.18
N PHE A 65 9.38 -2.52 8.27
CA PHE A 65 10.31 -3.59 8.53
C PHE A 65 9.80 -4.85 7.84
N SER A 66 10.57 -5.39 6.93
CA SER A 66 10.43 -6.78 6.55
C SER A 66 11.24 -7.64 7.50
N TYR A 67 10.75 -8.79 7.82
CA TYR A 67 11.51 -9.86 8.45
C TYR A 67 11.28 -11.13 7.65
N ILE A 68 12.31 -11.96 7.58
CA ILE A 68 12.19 -13.28 6.97
C ILE A 68 11.73 -14.22 8.06
N ASP A 69 10.59 -14.86 7.87
CA ASP A 69 10.22 -16.00 8.71
C ASP A 69 11.09 -17.20 8.31
N LEU A 70 11.90 -17.65 9.24
CA LEU A 70 12.84 -18.75 8.97
C LEU A 70 12.16 -20.11 8.89
N GLU A 71 10.91 -20.24 9.32
CA GLU A 71 10.17 -21.51 9.21
C GLU A 71 9.69 -21.76 7.78
N ASP A 72 9.24 -20.73 7.11
CA ASP A 72 8.72 -20.82 5.74
C ASP A 72 9.54 -20.04 4.70
N MET A 73 10.61 -19.38 5.14
CA MET A 73 11.47 -18.50 4.32
C MET A 73 10.70 -17.37 3.63
N SER A 74 9.54 -17.01 4.14
CA SER A 74 8.75 -15.91 3.61
C SER A 74 9.19 -14.57 4.19
N GLU A 75 9.13 -13.55 3.38
CA GLU A 75 9.37 -12.17 3.80
C GLU A 75 8.07 -11.52 4.21
N HIS A 76 7.97 -11.13 5.47
CA HIS A 76 6.79 -10.45 6.01
C HIS A 76 7.07 -8.95 6.16
N TYR A 77 6.19 -8.13 5.59
CA TYR A 77 6.24 -6.68 5.75
C TYR A 77 5.34 -6.26 6.90
N VAL A 78 5.85 -5.40 7.74
CA VAL A 78 5.07 -4.79 8.81
C VAL A 78 4.94 -3.31 8.52
N SER A 79 3.73 -2.88 8.20
CA SER A 79 3.45 -1.45 8.15
C SER A 79 3.36 -0.91 9.58
N VAL A 80 4.09 0.17 9.84
CA VAL A 80 3.99 0.87 11.13
C VAL A 80 3.01 2.02 10.93
N PRO A 81 1.87 2.07 11.65
CA PRO A 81 0.95 3.19 11.56
C PRO A 81 1.65 4.50 11.88
N GLU A 82 1.34 5.56 11.14
CA GLU A 82 1.74 6.91 11.51
C GLU A 82 1.25 7.28 12.91
N GLN A 83 1.85 8.31 13.47
CA GLN A 83 1.61 8.80 14.85
C GLN A 83 0.14 8.79 15.24
N GLY A 84 -0.21 8.02 16.26
CA GLY A 84 -1.54 8.00 16.83
C GLY A 84 -2.26 6.66 16.84
N GLY A 85 -1.70 5.61 16.22
CA GLY A 85 -2.22 4.24 16.35
C GLY A 85 -3.56 3.97 15.67
N GLY A 86 -4.00 4.86 14.78
CA GLY A 86 -5.19 4.65 13.95
C GLY A 86 -4.90 3.76 12.74
N LYS A 87 -5.93 3.04 12.27
CA LYS A 87 -5.87 2.30 11.01
C LYS A 87 -5.77 3.29 9.85
N LEU A 88 -4.86 3.06 8.90
CA LEU A 88 -4.73 3.90 7.70
C LEU A 88 -5.96 3.82 6.79
N ILE A 89 -6.57 2.63 6.72
CA ILE A 89 -7.87 2.41 6.07
C ILE A 89 -8.91 2.36 7.18
N PRO A 90 -9.67 3.45 7.41
CA PRO A 90 -10.55 3.56 8.55
C PRO A 90 -11.78 2.65 8.43
N ASP A 91 -12.33 2.27 9.58
CA ASP A 91 -13.66 1.68 9.65
C ASP A 91 -14.71 2.76 9.35
N GLY A 92 -15.69 2.43 8.55
CA GLY A 92 -16.78 3.34 8.23
C GLY A 92 -16.88 3.66 6.73
N MET A 93 -17.93 4.39 6.37
CA MET A 93 -18.18 4.75 4.98
C MET A 93 -17.18 5.80 4.50
N CYS A 94 -16.59 5.54 3.34
CA CYS A 94 -15.83 6.54 2.61
C CYS A 94 -16.75 7.62 2.04
N ASN A 95 -16.19 8.80 1.78
CA ASN A 95 -16.88 9.79 0.95
C ASN A 95 -16.85 9.35 -0.51
N PRO A 96 -17.83 9.76 -1.34
CA PRO A 96 -17.74 9.54 -2.78
C PRO A 96 -16.41 10.09 -3.34
N GLY A 97 -15.77 9.33 -4.19
CA GLY A 97 -14.50 9.69 -4.79
C GLY A 97 -13.25 9.37 -3.96
N GLN A 98 -13.42 8.79 -2.78
CA GLN A 98 -12.33 8.39 -1.90
C GLN A 98 -12.01 6.89 -2.07
N VAL A 99 -10.75 6.57 -2.35
CA VAL A 99 -10.27 5.19 -2.61
C VAL A 99 -8.94 4.98 -1.91
N TYR A 100 -8.75 3.79 -1.36
CA TYR A 100 -7.47 3.32 -0.83
C TYR A 100 -6.88 2.24 -1.73
N THR A 101 -5.60 2.34 -2.00
CA THR A 101 -4.83 1.32 -2.73
C THR A 101 -3.54 0.99 -1.98
N VAL A 102 -3.08 -0.22 -2.15
CA VAL A 102 -1.82 -0.70 -1.57
C VAL A 102 -0.93 -1.17 -2.70
N SER A 103 0.26 -0.62 -2.78
CA SER A 103 1.20 -0.91 -3.86
C SER A 103 2.63 -0.54 -3.48
N ARG A 104 3.57 -0.95 -4.30
CA ARG A 104 4.97 -0.56 -4.18
C ARG A 104 5.14 0.91 -4.56
N GLY A 105 5.73 1.69 -3.66
CA GLY A 105 6.11 3.07 -3.89
C GLY A 105 7.49 3.22 -4.51
N LYS A 106 7.89 4.46 -4.76
CA LYS A 106 9.17 4.80 -5.39
C LYS A 106 10.39 4.34 -4.60
N SER A 107 10.28 4.26 -3.27
CA SER A 107 11.34 3.72 -2.40
C SER A 107 11.57 2.22 -2.54
N GLY A 108 10.69 1.50 -3.25
CA GLY A 108 10.65 0.04 -3.30
C GLY A 108 9.85 -0.61 -2.17
N MET A 109 9.33 0.16 -1.23
CA MET A 109 8.49 -0.31 -0.13
C MET A 109 7.02 -0.37 -0.56
N ILE A 110 6.26 -1.29 0.04
CA ILE A 110 4.82 -1.41 -0.15
C ILE A 110 4.11 -0.59 0.92
N GLY A 111 3.18 0.22 0.53
CA GLY A 111 2.43 1.08 1.44
C GLY A 111 1.05 1.44 0.93
N VAL A 112 0.36 2.26 1.72
CA VAL A 112 -1.01 2.68 1.51
C VAL A 112 -1.06 4.07 0.91
N PHE A 113 -1.87 4.21 -0.13
CA PHE A 113 -2.15 5.48 -0.80
C PHE A 113 -3.64 5.76 -0.76
N ARG A 114 -3.99 7.02 -0.55
CA ARG A 114 -5.37 7.50 -0.59
C ARG A 114 -5.57 8.41 -1.77
N LEU A 115 -6.64 8.18 -2.52
CA LEU A 115 -7.11 9.03 -3.60
C LEU A 115 -8.40 9.72 -3.17
N GLU A 116 -8.49 10.99 -3.45
CA GLU A 116 -9.71 11.77 -3.23
C GLU A 116 -10.04 12.57 -4.48
N SER A 117 -11.27 12.48 -4.95
CA SER A 117 -11.68 13.16 -6.16
C SER A 117 -12.92 14.02 -5.95
N GLN A 118 -13.01 15.08 -6.74
CA GLN A 118 -14.16 15.97 -6.83
C GLN A 118 -14.53 16.19 -8.28
N MET A 119 -15.77 16.56 -8.51
CA MET A 119 -16.33 16.82 -9.83
C MET A 119 -17.06 18.16 -9.81
N LEU A 120 -16.88 18.95 -10.86
CA LEU A 120 -17.54 20.24 -11.02
C LEU A 120 -18.00 20.42 -12.47
N PRO A 121 -18.95 21.33 -12.74
CA PRO A 121 -19.30 21.69 -14.11
C PRO A 121 -18.07 22.18 -14.87
N GLY A 122 -17.89 21.70 -16.10
CA GLY A 122 -16.72 22.03 -16.90
C GLY A 122 -16.81 21.51 -18.33
N ASN A 123 -15.68 21.20 -18.92
CA ASN A 123 -15.56 20.82 -20.32
C ASN A 123 -14.65 19.61 -20.57
N GLY A 124 -14.51 18.74 -19.58
CA GLY A 124 -13.81 17.47 -19.73
C GLY A 124 -12.32 17.52 -19.38
N LYS A 125 -11.93 18.39 -18.46
CA LYS A 125 -10.55 18.45 -17.95
C LYS A 125 -10.38 17.60 -16.71
N ILE A 126 -9.15 17.13 -16.50
CA ILE A 126 -8.72 16.53 -15.25
C ILE A 126 -7.55 17.31 -14.67
N GLU A 127 -7.67 17.69 -13.41
CA GLU A 127 -6.61 18.29 -12.61
C GLU A 127 -6.16 17.28 -11.57
N ARG A 128 -4.85 17.13 -11.41
CA ARG A 128 -4.23 16.17 -10.50
C ARG A 128 -3.19 16.81 -9.62
N THR A 129 -3.20 16.46 -8.36
CA THR A 129 -2.27 16.96 -7.34
C THR A 129 -1.70 15.81 -6.51
N GLY A 130 -0.54 16.02 -5.90
CA GLY A 130 0.09 15.07 -5.01
C GLY A 130 0.98 14.01 -5.69
N LEU A 131 1.14 14.04 -7.02
CA LEU A 131 1.95 13.07 -7.77
C LEU A 131 3.44 13.41 -7.84
N GLY A 132 3.82 14.62 -7.44
CA GLY A 132 5.18 15.11 -7.64
C GLY A 132 5.54 15.30 -9.12
N SER A 133 6.81 15.11 -9.45
CA SER A 133 7.34 15.29 -10.82
C SER A 133 7.38 14.02 -11.66
N ASP A 134 7.00 12.86 -11.10
CA ASP A 134 7.10 11.57 -11.77
C ASP A 134 6.15 11.47 -12.95
N SER A 135 6.72 11.28 -14.16
CA SER A 135 5.94 11.17 -15.40
C SER A 135 5.10 9.90 -15.45
N LYS A 136 5.58 8.78 -14.90
CA LYS A 136 4.85 7.49 -14.90
C LYS A 136 3.59 7.56 -14.05
N CYS A 137 3.65 8.23 -12.91
CA CYS A 137 2.46 8.46 -12.09
C CYS A 137 1.43 9.31 -12.84
N LYS A 138 1.87 10.33 -13.55
CA LYS A 138 0.98 11.18 -14.37
C LYS A 138 0.38 10.42 -15.56
N GLU A 139 1.17 9.56 -16.20
CA GLU A 139 0.69 8.68 -17.28
C GLU A 139 -0.39 7.71 -16.80
N ALA A 140 -0.24 7.13 -15.61
CA ALA A 140 -1.24 6.25 -15.02
C ALA A 140 -2.60 6.96 -14.86
N VAL A 141 -2.60 8.20 -14.41
CA VAL A 141 -3.83 9.01 -14.30
C VAL A 141 -4.43 9.30 -15.66
N ASN A 142 -3.60 9.65 -16.65
CA ASN A 142 -4.07 9.86 -18.03
C ASN A 142 -4.66 8.57 -18.62
N THR A 143 -4.07 7.41 -18.34
CA THR A 143 -4.60 6.11 -18.77
C THR A 143 -6.01 5.89 -18.23
N ALA A 144 -6.23 6.11 -16.96
CA ALA A 144 -7.55 5.98 -16.33
C ALA A 144 -8.58 6.95 -16.92
N PHE A 145 -8.20 8.20 -17.08
CA PHE A 145 -9.11 9.23 -17.59
C PHE A 145 -9.45 9.02 -19.07
N ASN A 146 -8.49 8.61 -19.88
CA ASN A 146 -8.73 8.26 -21.28
C ASN A 146 -9.62 7.01 -21.40
N TYR A 147 -9.42 6.02 -20.54
CA TYR A 147 -10.31 4.87 -20.47
C TYR A 147 -11.76 5.30 -20.12
N LEU A 148 -11.92 6.17 -19.14
CA LEU A 148 -13.23 6.69 -18.74
C LEU A 148 -13.89 7.48 -19.87
N LYS A 149 -13.16 8.32 -20.59
CA LYS A 149 -13.68 9.04 -21.76
C LYS A 149 -14.18 8.09 -22.84
N ALA A 150 -13.43 7.05 -23.13
CA ALA A 150 -13.76 6.09 -24.19
C ALA A 150 -14.90 5.13 -23.80
N ASN A 151 -15.01 4.76 -22.52
CA ASN A 151 -15.85 3.67 -22.06
C ASN A 151 -16.87 4.08 -20.97
N GLY A 152 -16.92 5.33 -20.56
CA GLY A 152 -17.76 5.77 -19.45
C GLY A 152 -19.24 5.42 -19.63
N ASN A 153 -19.77 5.53 -20.85
CA ASN A 153 -21.15 5.17 -21.15
C ASN A 153 -21.44 3.68 -20.96
N ARG A 154 -20.43 2.81 -21.11
CA ARG A 154 -20.55 1.34 -20.86
C ARG A 154 -20.58 1.05 -19.37
N ILE A 155 -19.90 1.84 -18.56
CA ILE A 155 -19.93 1.75 -17.10
C ILE A 155 -21.25 2.27 -16.56
N SER A 156 -21.65 3.48 -16.98
CA SER A 156 -22.94 4.06 -16.64
C SER A 156 -23.28 5.22 -17.59
N GLY A 157 -24.52 5.25 -18.07
CA GLY A 157 -25.02 6.36 -18.89
C GLY A 157 -25.08 7.72 -18.17
N SER A 158 -24.90 7.74 -16.85
CA SER A 158 -24.87 8.97 -16.06
C SER A 158 -23.48 9.58 -15.93
N ILE A 159 -22.43 8.89 -16.39
CA ILE A 159 -21.07 9.42 -16.36
C ILE A 159 -20.86 10.35 -17.55
N SER A 160 -20.53 11.61 -17.28
CA SER A 160 -20.18 12.61 -18.29
C SER A 160 -18.75 13.06 -18.12
N THR A 161 -17.97 12.93 -19.21
CA THR A 161 -16.60 13.44 -19.29
C THR A 161 -16.50 14.68 -20.19
N SER A 162 -17.60 15.12 -20.81
CA SER A 162 -17.61 16.29 -21.70
C SER A 162 -18.13 17.55 -21.02
N THR A 163 -19.01 17.42 -20.01
CA THR A 163 -19.65 18.52 -19.31
C THR A 163 -19.19 18.69 -17.86
N LYS A 164 -18.26 17.85 -17.43
CA LYS A 164 -17.71 17.84 -16.08
C LYS A 164 -16.18 17.87 -16.12
N ASP A 165 -15.61 18.64 -15.23
CA ASP A 165 -14.19 18.60 -14.89
C ASP A 165 -14.00 17.77 -13.62
N TYR A 166 -12.86 17.12 -13.51
CA TYR A 166 -12.50 16.28 -12.38
C TYR A 166 -11.22 16.80 -11.74
N ILE A 167 -11.20 16.78 -10.42
CA ILE A 167 -10.01 17.10 -9.61
C ILE A 167 -9.73 15.88 -8.77
N ILE A 168 -8.49 15.41 -8.79
CA ILE A 168 -8.06 14.27 -8.00
C ILE A 168 -6.75 14.55 -7.26
N ASN A 169 -6.73 14.23 -5.97
CA ASN A 169 -5.56 14.35 -5.10
C ASN A 169 -5.08 12.97 -4.68
N TYR A 170 -3.76 12.79 -4.69
CA TYR A 170 -3.09 11.57 -4.29
C TYR A 170 -2.28 11.82 -3.02
N GLN A 171 -2.43 10.93 -2.04
CA GLN A 171 -1.78 11.03 -0.76
C GLN A 171 -0.99 9.75 -0.48
N ASP A 172 0.29 9.91 -0.26
CA ASP A 172 1.19 8.86 0.22
C ASP A 172 1.11 8.84 1.75
N LEU A 173 0.34 7.91 2.31
CA LEU A 173 0.03 7.89 3.75
C LEU A 173 1.20 7.46 4.63
N GLN A 174 2.27 6.90 4.05
CA GLN A 174 3.41 6.37 4.80
C GLN A 174 4.75 7.00 4.40
N GLY A 175 4.74 7.97 3.49
CA GLY A 175 5.96 8.67 3.09
C GLY A 175 6.96 7.80 2.32
N ILE A 176 6.49 6.78 1.60
CA ILE A 176 7.35 5.83 0.87
C ILE A 176 7.65 6.22 -0.57
N GLY A 177 7.14 7.34 -1.01
CA GLY A 177 7.15 7.76 -2.41
C GLY A 177 5.94 7.24 -3.18
N MET A 178 5.44 8.05 -4.13
CA MET A 178 4.23 7.72 -4.89
C MET A 178 4.43 6.45 -5.73
N THR A 179 3.38 5.67 -5.86
CA THR A 179 3.33 4.52 -6.77
C THR A 179 2.93 4.94 -8.18
N ASP A 180 3.33 4.18 -9.19
CA ASP A 180 2.87 4.32 -10.58
C ASP A 180 1.69 3.38 -10.93
N LYS A 181 1.24 2.55 -9.98
CA LYS A 181 0.10 1.63 -10.11
C LYS A 181 -1.21 2.34 -9.72
N LEU A 182 -1.56 3.38 -10.46
CA LEU A 182 -2.65 4.30 -10.13
C LEU A 182 -3.82 4.28 -11.12
N ALA A 183 -3.70 3.60 -12.27
CA ALA A 183 -4.75 3.66 -13.28
C ALA A 183 -6.08 3.08 -12.79
N LEU A 184 -6.09 1.91 -12.21
CA LEU A 184 -7.31 1.31 -11.67
C LEU A 184 -7.88 2.08 -10.47
N PRO A 185 -7.11 2.40 -9.42
CA PRO A 185 -7.61 3.19 -8.30
C PRO A 185 -8.18 4.55 -8.74
N THR A 186 -7.53 5.21 -9.71
CA THR A 186 -8.02 6.47 -10.29
C THR A 186 -9.35 6.28 -11.00
N LEU A 187 -9.49 5.24 -11.83
CA LEU A 187 -10.74 4.95 -12.51
C LEU A 187 -11.90 4.77 -11.52
N ILE A 188 -11.66 3.99 -10.45
CA ILE A 188 -12.68 3.75 -9.42
C ILE A 188 -13.03 5.05 -8.68
N ALA A 189 -12.04 5.88 -8.32
CA ALA A 189 -12.28 7.16 -7.67
C ALA A 189 -13.12 8.11 -8.55
N LEU A 190 -12.81 8.19 -9.85
CA LEU A 190 -13.54 9.00 -10.80
C LEU A 190 -14.98 8.49 -11.02
N CYS A 191 -15.18 7.19 -11.13
CA CYS A 191 -16.51 6.59 -11.22
C CYS A 191 -17.31 6.84 -9.95
N SER A 192 -16.71 6.68 -8.78
CA SER A 192 -17.34 6.93 -7.48
C SER A 192 -17.86 8.36 -7.38
N ILE A 193 -17.04 9.35 -7.71
CA ILE A 193 -17.48 10.74 -7.66
C ILE A 193 -18.50 11.07 -8.76
N ALA A 194 -18.33 10.55 -9.96
CA ALA A 194 -19.25 10.77 -11.07
C ALA A 194 -20.66 10.24 -10.77
N LEU A 195 -20.75 9.11 -10.07
CA LEU A 195 -22.00 8.49 -9.64
C LEU A 195 -22.51 9.01 -8.29
N GLY A 196 -21.70 9.78 -7.56
CA GLY A 196 -22.03 10.24 -6.21
C GLY A 196 -22.20 9.11 -5.20
N LYS A 197 -21.55 7.96 -5.44
CA LYS A 197 -21.64 6.76 -4.61
C LYS A 197 -20.29 6.43 -3.99
N PRO A 198 -20.20 6.31 -2.65
CA PRO A 198 -18.96 5.88 -2.02
C PRO A 198 -18.62 4.43 -2.39
N VAL A 199 -17.34 4.10 -2.42
CA VAL A 199 -16.89 2.71 -2.45
C VAL A 199 -17.23 2.04 -1.12
N VAL A 200 -17.30 0.71 -1.11
CA VAL A 200 -17.58 -0.04 0.12
C VAL A 200 -16.51 0.24 1.18
N SER A 201 -16.91 0.22 2.44
CA SER A 201 -16.01 0.48 3.56
C SER A 201 -14.93 -0.59 3.70
N ASN A 202 -13.80 -0.23 4.26
CA ASN A 202 -12.65 -1.10 4.54
C ASN A 202 -12.07 -1.80 3.30
N LEU A 203 -12.22 -1.18 2.12
CA LEU A 203 -11.75 -1.73 0.86
C LEU A 203 -10.34 -1.22 0.52
N ALA A 204 -9.45 -2.15 0.22
CA ALA A 204 -8.22 -1.89 -0.51
C ALA A 204 -8.38 -2.32 -1.97
N VAL A 205 -8.08 -1.42 -2.88
CA VAL A 205 -8.07 -1.70 -4.32
C VAL A 205 -6.67 -2.15 -4.72
N LEU A 206 -6.55 -3.34 -5.29
CA LEU A 206 -5.28 -3.90 -5.72
C LEU A 206 -5.27 -4.14 -7.24
N GLY A 207 -4.06 -4.16 -7.80
CA GLY A 207 -3.84 -4.35 -9.23
C GLY A 207 -3.92 -3.06 -10.03
N ASP A 208 -3.85 -3.21 -11.32
CA ASP A 208 -3.84 -2.09 -12.26
C ASP A 208 -4.49 -2.47 -13.58
N ILE A 209 -4.70 -1.50 -14.43
CA ILE A 209 -5.25 -1.69 -15.77
C ILE A 209 -4.41 -0.97 -16.82
N THR A 210 -4.48 -1.49 -18.07
CA THR A 210 -3.99 -0.80 -19.26
C THR A 210 -5.03 0.17 -19.80
N ILE A 211 -4.66 0.94 -20.82
CA ILE A 211 -5.59 1.86 -21.50
C ILE A 211 -6.79 1.16 -22.17
N SER A 212 -6.66 -0.11 -22.47
CA SER A 212 -7.76 -0.95 -22.99
C SER A 212 -8.58 -1.63 -21.92
N GLY A 213 -8.27 -1.40 -20.64
CA GLY A 213 -8.96 -2.03 -19.51
C GLY A 213 -8.47 -3.44 -19.20
N THR A 214 -7.35 -3.89 -19.78
CA THR A 214 -6.76 -5.19 -19.46
C THR A 214 -6.17 -5.15 -18.06
N MET A 215 -6.47 -6.19 -17.26
CA MET A 215 -5.98 -6.30 -15.89
C MET A 215 -4.48 -6.54 -15.84
N ILE A 216 -3.84 -5.93 -14.85
CA ILE A 216 -2.46 -6.19 -14.47
C ILE A 216 -2.47 -6.76 -13.06
N LYS A 217 -1.86 -7.94 -12.90
CA LYS A 217 -1.82 -8.62 -11.60
C LYS A 217 -1.05 -7.84 -10.54
N VAL A 218 -1.33 -8.14 -9.29
CA VAL A 218 -0.63 -7.57 -8.14
C VAL A 218 0.77 -8.14 -8.06
N ASP A 219 1.76 -7.27 -7.92
CA ASP A 219 3.14 -7.67 -7.61
C ASP A 219 3.25 -8.02 -6.13
N GLU A 220 4.03 -9.07 -5.81
CA GLU A 220 4.29 -9.49 -4.43
C GLU A 220 3.00 -9.61 -3.60
N LEU A 221 2.08 -10.45 -4.05
CA LEU A 221 0.73 -10.54 -3.51
C LEU A 221 0.70 -10.78 -2.00
N ALA A 222 1.50 -11.71 -1.48
CA ALA A 222 1.52 -12.01 -0.05
C ALA A 222 1.91 -10.79 0.78
N ASN A 223 2.95 -10.07 0.39
CA ASN A 223 3.42 -8.86 1.08
C ASN A 223 2.40 -7.73 0.98
N THR A 224 1.78 -7.57 -0.18
CA THR A 224 0.74 -6.56 -0.40
C THR A 224 -0.48 -6.83 0.48
N LEU A 225 -0.93 -8.08 0.59
CA LEU A 225 -2.03 -8.46 1.46
C LEU A 225 -1.69 -8.29 2.95
N GLN A 226 -0.44 -8.52 3.35
CA GLN A 226 -0.01 -8.27 4.72
C GLN A 226 -0.11 -6.79 5.08
N VAL A 227 0.32 -5.90 4.18
CA VAL A 227 0.16 -4.45 4.37
C VAL A 227 -1.32 -4.05 4.43
N CYS A 228 -2.17 -4.64 3.60
CA CYS A 228 -3.62 -4.43 3.66
C CYS A 228 -4.19 -4.79 5.05
N LEU A 229 -3.82 -5.95 5.58
CA LEU A 229 -4.27 -6.42 6.89
C LEU A 229 -3.83 -5.46 8.00
N ASP A 230 -2.54 -5.11 8.03
CA ASP A 230 -1.97 -4.23 9.04
C ASP A 230 -2.56 -2.82 9.00
N SER A 231 -3.00 -2.38 7.82
CA SER A 231 -3.58 -1.07 7.59
C SER A 231 -5.09 -0.98 7.86
N GLY A 232 -5.73 -2.10 8.14
CA GLY A 232 -7.14 -2.16 8.53
C GLY A 232 -8.11 -2.53 7.41
N ALA A 233 -7.64 -2.95 6.24
CA ALA A 233 -8.51 -3.47 5.19
C ALA A 233 -9.19 -4.77 5.64
N LYS A 234 -10.47 -4.91 5.31
CA LYS A 234 -11.26 -6.14 5.52
C LYS A 234 -11.75 -6.73 4.21
N LYS A 235 -11.77 -5.92 3.17
CA LYS A 235 -12.16 -6.28 1.81
C LYS A 235 -11.05 -5.90 0.86
N VAL A 236 -10.79 -6.74 -0.12
CA VAL A 236 -9.74 -6.54 -1.10
C VAL A 236 -10.33 -6.76 -2.49
N LEU A 237 -10.28 -5.72 -3.32
CA LEU A 237 -10.58 -5.81 -4.74
C LEU A 237 -9.33 -6.30 -5.46
N ILE A 238 -9.38 -7.48 -6.07
CA ILE A 238 -8.20 -8.17 -6.59
C ILE A 238 -8.44 -8.65 -8.03
N PRO A 239 -7.50 -8.44 -8.96
CA PRO A 239 -7.64 -8.98 -10.32
C PRO A 239 -7.55 -10.50 -10.32
N SER A 240 -8.42 -11.15 -11.08
CA SER A 240 -8.43 -12.62 -11.18
C SER A 240 -7.12 -13.20 -11.72
N THR A 241 -6.34 -12.41 -12.45
CA THR A 241 -4.99 -12.78 -12.90
C THR A 241 -4.01 -13.00 -11.75
N SER A 242 -4.30 -12.46 -10.55
CA SER A 242 -3.48 -12.69 -9.34
C SER A 242 -3.74 -14.04 -8.68
N PHE A 243 -4.75 -14.80 -9.10
CA PHE A 243 -5.06 -16.12 -8.51
C PHE A 243 -3.94 -17.14 -8.67
N VAL A 244 -3.11 -16.96 -9.69
CA VAL A 244 -1.92 -17.81 -9.92
C VAL A 244 -0.92 -17.72 -8.76
N ASP A 245 -0.93 -16.61 -8.03
CA ASP A 245 0.00 -16.34 -6.93
C ASP A 245 -0.59 -16.71 -5.55
N PHE A 246 -1.82 -17.22 -5.49
CA PHE A 246 -2.49 -17.57 -4.22
C PHE A 246 -1.78 -18.69 -3.44
N ALA A 247 -1.09 -19.58 -4.14
CA ALA A 247 -0.30 -20.63 -3.51
C ALA A 247 0.87 -20.09 -2.66
N SER A 248 1.31 -18.85 -2.92
CA SER A 248 2.36 -18.18 -2.16
C SER A 248 1.85 -17.41 -0.94
N VAL A 249 0.53 -17.33 -0.76
CA VAL A 249 -0.10 -16.57 0.32
C VAL A 249 -0.47 -17.52 1.47
N PRO A 250 -0.06 -17.21 2.72
CA PRO A 250 -0.48 -17.98 3.89
C PRO A 250 -2.00 -18.06 4.02
N ALA A 251 -2.51 -19.23 4.41
CA ALA A 251 -3.96 -19.49 4.46
C ALA A 251 -4.69 -18.60 5.47
N ASP A 252 -4.06 -18.29 6.59
CA ASP A 252 -4.60 -17.39 7.61
C ASP A 252 -4.70 -15.95 7.10
N LEU A 253 -3.75 -15.50 6.30
CA LEU A 253 -3.79 -14.20 5.66
C LEU A 253 -4.91 -14.14 4.62
N MET A 254 -5.08 -15.18 3.79
CA MET A 254 -6.18 -15.27 2.82
C MET A 254 -7.54 -15.23 3.50
N SER A 255 -7.71 -15.91 4.63
CA SER A 255 -8.96 -15.96 5.37
C SER A 255 -9.31 -14.66 6.13
N ALA A 256 -8.36 -13.75 6.28
CA ALA A 256 -8.57 -12.48 6.96
C ALA A 256 -9.41 -11.47 6.15
N PHE A 257 -9.59 -11.69 4.85
CA PHE A 257 -10.28 -10.78 3.94
C PHE A 257 -11.50 -11.40 3.28
N GLN A 258 -12.45 -10.53 2.94
CA GLN A 258 -13.38 -10.78 1.84
C GLN A 258 -12.69 -10.39 0.53
N LEU A 259 -12.33 -11.37 -0.27
CA LEU A 259 -11.76 -11.15 -1.59
C LEU A 259 -12.88 -10.86 -2.60
N ILE A 260 -12.73 -9.78 -3.35
CA ILE A 260 -13.66 -9.36 -4.40
C ILE A 260 -12.88 -9.41 -5.72
N PRO A 261 -13.03 -10.50 -6.50
CA PRO A 261 -12.32 -10.60 -7.77
C PRO A 261 -12.97 -9.74 -8.85
N TYR A 262 -12.16 -9.21 -9.76
CA TYR A 262 -12.62 -8.57 -10.98
C TYR A 262 -11.86 -9.14 -12.20
N GLN A 263 -12.52 -9.16 -13.35
CA GLN A 263 -11.97 -9.70 -14.60
C GLN A 263 -11.75 -8.61 -15.67
N SER A 264 -12.43 -7.49 -15.50
CA SER A 264 -12.28 -6.34 -16.40
C SER A 264 -12.44 -5.03 -15.64
N ALA A 265 -12.12 -3.93 -16.30
CA ALA A 265 -12.35 -2.60 -15.73
C ALA A 265 -13.84 -2.24 -15.61
N GLU A 266 -14.72 -2.99 -16.25
CA GLU A 266 -16.19 -2.76 -16.26
C GLU A 266 -16.89 -3.48 -15.08
N ASP A 267 -16.27 -4.51 -14.50
CA ASP A 267 -16.81 -5.26 -13.35
C ASP A 267 -16.88 -4.38 -12.08
#